data_6c20a8b42c9314175343210030da0fad
#
_entry.id   6c20a8b42c9314175343210030da0fad
#
_cell.length_a   1.000
_cell.length_b   1.000
_cell.length_c   1.000
_cell.angle_alpha   90.00
_cell.angle_beta   90.00
_cell.angle_gamma   90.00
#
_symmetry.space_group_name_H-M   'P 1'
#
loop_
_entity.id
_entity.type
_entity.pdbx_description
1 polymer ?
#
loop_
_entity_poly.entity_id
_entity_poly.type
_entity_poly.pdbx_seq_one_letter_code
_entity_poly.pdbx_strand_id
1 'polypeptide(L)'
;MGTVLVQLALFLAILTIIALVLGEYMAKVFKGEKTLFSFILRPIERFLYKLFSIDETQEMDWKTYSFSLIILSVLGVIGLFALQELQKFLPFNPQGLGAVRWDTALNTAVSFVTNTNWQAYAGEGTMSYLTQMLGMTVQNFLSAAMGIAVAIAFLRAFTSHPSPQPSPARGEGASQEPSHSLGNFWVDFTRSIIYILLPLSILYSLVFVSQGTIQNLNHYTKVTTLQGQEQVIAQGPVASQEAIKILGTNGGGFFNANSSHPYENPNPVTDYMQILGLLIISAALPFTFGVLVKNRRQGWAIFSAMAMLYLIGLGVALWSEFHGNPFLSKLGIEHGLNMEGKEVRFGILNSVLFGQSTTVTSCGAVNSMHDSFMPLTGLVLMFNMMVGEVIFGGVGSGLVGMILYAILTMFLVGLMIGRTPEIFGKKLEPYEMIMAVIALILPSIIQLTFGAIASTHQIGLSSLNNAGPHGLSEIIYAFASGAGNNGSAFAGLNANTVFYNLTLSIAMIVGRFATIIPSLAIAGSLIKKRFVPDEAKFPTASPLFVVMLVSVVIIVGALTFFPVMVLGPILEKLLMSAGGLF
;
A
#
# COMPACT_ATOMS: atom_id res chain seq x y z
N MET A 1 6.91 7.39 29.00
CA MET A 1 5.85 6.39 28.73
C MET A 1 4.46 7.02 28.66
N GLY A 2 4.00 7.80 29.66
CA GLY A 2 2.65 8.42 29.64
C GLY A 2 2.39 9.31 28.42
N THR A 3 3.30 10.20 28.07
CA THR A 3 3.20 11.09 26.90
C THR A 3 3.06 10.31 25.58
N VAL A 4 3.82 9.21 25.43
CA VAL A 4 3.76 8.35 24.25
C VAL A 4 2.36 7.71 24.10
N LEU A 5 1.79 7.20 25.20
CA LEU A 5 0.45 6.61 25.19
C LEU A 5 -0.63 7.64 24.83
N VAL A 6 -0.52 8.87 25.35
CA VAL A 6 -1.44 9.96 25.03
C VAL A 6 -1.36 10.33 23.54
N GLN A 7 -0.14 10.45 22.99
CA GLN A 7 0.05 10.75 21.57
C GLN A 7 -0.53 9.66 20.67
N LEU A 8 -0.31 8.38 21.00
CA LEU A 8 -0.88 7.26 20.25
C LEU A 8 -2.40 7.21 20.36
N ALA A 9 -2.97 7.42 21.55
CA ALA A 9 -4.42 7.45 21.72
C ALA A 9 -5.08 8.59 20.93
N LEU A 10 -4.46 9.77 20.94
CA LEU A 10 -4.92 10.91 20.16
C LEU A 10 -4.84 10.64 18.64
N PHE A 11 -3.72 10.08 18.18
CA PHE A 11 -3.54 9.68 16.78
C PHE A 11 -4.62 8.70 16.32
N LEU A 12 -4.85 7.63 17.07
CA LEU A 12 -5.86 6.61 16.74
C LEU A 12 -7.29 7.19 16.78
N ALA A 13 -7.57 8.08 17.70
CA ALA A 13 -8.87 8.76 17.76
C ALA A 13 -9.10 9.66 16.53
N ILE A 14 -8.11 10.47 16.15
CA ILE A 14 -8.17 11.33 14.97
C ILE A 14 -8.33 10.47 13.69
N LEU A 15 -7.50 9.43 13.54
CA LEU A 15 -7.57 8.51 12.41
C LEU A 15 -8.96 7.88 12.29
N THR A 16 -9.52 7.39 13.40
CA THR A 16 -10.84 6.74 13.42
C THR A 16 -11.95 7.70 13.04
N ILE A 17 -11.95 8.93 13.60
CA ILE A 17 -12.95 9.95 13.28
C ILE A 17 -12.92 10.32 11.79
N ILE A 18 -11.74 10.58 11.26
CA ILE A 18 -11.59 10.94 9.85
C ILE A 18 -11.98 9.76 8.95
N ALA A 19 -11.57 8.54 9.29
CA ALA A 19 -11.90 7.32 8.53
C ALA A 19 -13.42 7.08 8.48
N LEU A 20 -14.16 7.33 9.56
CA LEU A 20 -15.62 7.24 9.59
C LEU A 20 -16.27 8.23 8.61
N VAL A 21 -15.88 9.51 8.69
CA VAL A 21 -16.42 10.56 7.82
C VAL A 21 -16.08 10.31 6.36
N LEU A 22 -14.82 9.99 6.09
CA LEU A 22 -14.35 9.71 4.74
C LEU A 22 -15.02 8.45 4.17
N GLY A 23 -15.21 7.41 4.97
CA GLY A 23 -15.87 6.18 4.54
C GLY A 23 -17.32 6.38 4.11
N GLU A 24 -18.08 7.21 4.83
CA GLU A 24 -19.43 7.59 4.43
C GLU A 24 -19.43 8.43 3.14
N TYR A 25 -18.47 9.35 3.01
CA TYR A 25 -18.30 10.16 1.81
C TYR A 25 -17.98 9.29 0.58
N MET A 26 -17.01 8.37 0.71
CA MET A 26 -16.63 7.44 -0.35
C MET A 26 -17.83 6.57 -0.79
N ALA A 27 -18.61 6.06 0.16
CA ALA A 27 -19.82 5.30 -0.17
C ALA A 27 -20.82 6.10 -1.00
N LYS A 28 -21.03 7.39 -0.70
CA LYS A 28 -21.89 8.29 -1.50
C LYS A 28 -21.34 8.51 -2.91
N VAL A 29 -20.04 8.72 -3.04
CA VAL A 29 -19.37 8.89 -4.35
C VAL A 29 -19.63 7.68 -5.25
N PHE A 30 -19.40 6.47 -4.75
CA PHE A 30 -19.55 5.25 -5.55
C PHE A 30 -21.01 4.81 -5.74
N LYS A 31 -21.94 5.33 -4.95
CA LYS A 31 -23.39 5.24 -5.22
C LYS A 31 -23.88 6.27 -6.22
N GLY A 32 -23.04 7.21 -6.65
CA GLY A 32 -23.45 8.30 -7.54
C GLY A 32 -24.34 9.35 -6.88
N GLU A 33 -24.40 9.37 -5.54
CA GLU A 33 -25.16 10.34 -4.77
C GLU A 33 -24.51 11.73 -4.81
N LYS A 34 -25.29 12.78 -4.58
CA LYS A 34 -24.76 14.16 -4.49
C LYS A 34 -23.85 14.29 -3.27
N THR A 35 -22.64 14.81 -3.48
CA THR A 35 -21.65 15.12 -2.45
C THR A 35 -21.41 16.62 -2.36
N LEU A 36 -20.69 17.06 -1.32
CA LEU A 36 -20.39 18.49 -1.09
C LEU A 36 -19.75 19.16 -2.33
N PHE A 37 -18.86 18.48 -3.03
CA PHE A 37 -18.14 19.01 -4.18
C PHE A 37 -18.77 18.68 -5.55
N SER A 38 -19.93 18.03 -5.58
CA SER A 38 -20.55 17.59 -6.85
C SER A 38 -20.84 18.73 -7.82
N PHE A 39 -21.06 19.96 -7.32
CA PHE A 39 -21.35 21.12 -8.18
C PHE A 39 -20.13 21.53 -9.05
N ILE A 40 -18.90 21.31 -8.57
CA ILE A 40 -17.65 21.56 -9.32
C ILE A 40 -17.20 20.30 -10.05
N LEU A 41 -17.22 19.14 -9.38
CA LEU A 41 -16.57 17.93 -9.86
C LEU A 41 -17.40 17.19 -10.92
N ARG A 42 -18.73 17.24 -10.86
CA ARG A 42 -19.60 16.56 -11.83
C ARG A 42 -19.49 17.10 -13.26
N PRO A 43 -19.33 18.39 -13.52
CA PRO A 43 -19.02 18.89 -14.86
C PRO A 43 -17.70 18.35 -15.41
N ILE A 44 -16.66 18.25 -14.55
CA ILE A 44 -15.35 17.69 -14.92
C ILE A 44 -15.49 16.20 -15.23
N GLU A 45 -16.18 15.44 -14.38
CA GLU A 45 -16.49 14.02 -14.59
C GLU A 45 -17.14 13.78 -15.97
N ARG A 46 -18.20 14.54 -16.28
CA ARG A 46 -18.91 14.45 -17.57
C ARG A 46 -18.04 14.85 -18.77
N PHE A 47 -17.20 15.87 -18.60
CA PHE A 47 -16.25 16.27 -19.63
C PHE A 47 -15.27 15.14 -19.94
N LEU A 48 -14.71 14.48 -18.91
CA LEU A 48 -13.82 13.34 -19.09
C LEU A 48 -14.52 12.13 -19.71
N TYR A 49 -15.76 11.83 -19.32
CA TYR A 49 -16.54 10.76 -19.95
C TYR A 49 -16.74 11.03 -21.42
N LYS A 50 -17.06 12.28 -21.81
CA LYS A 50 -17.19 12.65 -23.23
C LYS A 50 -15.85 12.57 -23.95
N LEU A 51 -14.76 13.05 -23.35
CA LEU A 51 -13.42 13.05 -23.94
C LEU A 51 -12.91 11.65 -24.23
N PHE A 52 -13.11 10.73 -23.31
CA PHE A 52 -12.62 9.34 -23.40
C PHE A 52 -13.70 8.36 -23.88
N SER A 53 -14.87 8.87 -24.32
CA SER A 53 -15.99 8.04 -24.80
C SER A 53 -16.41 6.97 -23.78
N ILE A 54 -16.42 7.32 -22.50
CA ILE A 54 -16.86 6.44 -21.42
C ILE A 54 -18.39 6.48 -21.33
N ASP A 55 -19.01 5.33 -21.55
CA ASP A 55 -20.46 5.14 -21.33
C ASP A 55 -20.69 4.71 -19.87
N GLU A 56 -21.20 5.65 -19.05
CA GLU A 56 -21.48 5.38 -17.63
C GLU A 56 -22.60 4.34 -17.40
N THR A 57 -23.37 4.02 -18.43
CA THR A 57 -24.47 3.04 -18.36
C THR A 57 -24.01 1.61 -18.70
N GLN A 58 -22.83 1.47 -19.31
CA GLN A 58 -22.28 0.18 -19.68
C GLN A 58 -21.77 -0.55 -18.43
N GLU A 59 -22.40 -1.66 -18.12
CA GLU A 59 -21.99 -2.55 -17.03
C GLU A 59 -20.97 -3.58 -17.52
N MET A 60 -19.97 -3.89 -16.68
CA MET A 60 -18.89 -4.83 -17.00
C MET A 60 -18.97 -6.08 -16.14
N ASP A 61 -18.70 -7.23 -16.76
CA ASP A 61 -18.38 -8.46 -16.04
C ASP A 61 -16.94 -8.42 -15.51
N TRP A 62 -16.57 -9.38 -14.67
CA TRP A 62 -15.25 -9.39 -14.05
C TRP A 62 -14.09 -9.53 -15.05
N LYS A 63 -14.32 -10.17 -16.22
CA LYS A 63 -13.29 -10.33 -17.26
C LYS A 63 -13.03 -9.02 -17.98
N THR A 64 -14.09 -8.33 -18.41
CA THR A 64 -14.01 -7.01 -19.05
C THR A 64 -13.41 -5.97 -18.12
N TYR A 65 -13.79 -6.00 -16.82
CA TYR A 65 -13.23 -5.13 -15.80
C TYR A 65 -11.71 -5.38 -15.61
N SER A 66 -11.31 -6.65 -15.50
CA SER A 66 -9.89 -7.04 -15.38
C SER A 66 -9.09 -6.66 -16.63
N PHE A 67 -9.67 -6.85 -17.82
CA PHE A 67 -9.01 -6.53 -19.09
C PHE A 67 -8.76 -5.03 -19.23
N SER A 68 -9.73 -4.19 -18.87
CA SER A 68 -9.58 -2.73 -18.86
C SER A 68 -8.44 -2.28 -17.95
N LEU A 69 -8.34 -2.88 -16.76
CA LEU A 69 -7.27 -2.62 -15.80
C LEU A 69 -5.90 -3.05 -16.33
N ILE A 70 -5.80 -4.23 -16.95
CA ILE A 70 -4.55 -4.74 -17.55
C ILE A 70 -4.08 -3.84 -18.69
N ILE A 71 -4.98 -3.43 -19.58
CA ILE A 71 -4.63 -2.50 -20.68
C ILE A 71 -4.06 -1.20 -20.13
N LEU A 72 -4.73 -0.58 -19.15
CA LEU A 72 -4.25 0.66 -18.54
C LEU A 72 -2.87 0.47 -17.91
N SER A 73 -2.63 -0.67 -17.26
CA SER A 73 -1.34 -1.00 -16.66
C SER A 73 -0.24 -1.17 -17.71
N VAL A 74 -0.51 -1.89 -18.78
CA VAL A 74 0.46 -2.07 -19.88
C VAL A 74 0.82 -0.74 -20.53
N LEU A 75 -0.17 0.10 -20.82
CA LEU A 75 0.05 1.44 -21.37
C LEU A 75 0.85 2.32 -20.39
N GLY A 76 0.58 2.20 -19.09
CA GLY A 76 1.34 2.89 -18.04
C GLY A 76 2.81 2.47 -18.02
N VAL A 77 3.11 1.17 -18.09
CA VAL A 77 4.49 0.66 -18.14
C VAL A 77 5.21 1.16 -19.39
N ILE A 78 4.60 1.04 -20.58
CA ILE A 78 5.20 1.50 -21.84
C ILE A 78 5.45 3.02 -21.78
N GLY A 79 4.46 3.79 -21.33
CA GLY A 79 4.56 5.25 -21.29
C GLY A 79 5.64 5.73 -20.31
N LEU A 80 5.68 5.15 -19.10
CA LEU A 80 6.68 5.55 -18.10
C LEU A 80 8.09 5.07 -18.49
N PHE A 81 8.23 3.88 -19.08
CA PHE A 81 9.50 3.40 -19.62
C PHE A 81 10.03 4.35 -20.71
N ALA A 82 9.18 4.66 -21.70
CA ALA A 82 9.55 5.56 -22.79
C ALA A 82 9.92 6.96 -22.30
N LEU A 83 9.20 7.48 -21.30
CA LEU A 83 9.47 8.80 -20.72
C LEU A 83 10.88 8.85 -20.08
N GLN A 84 11.31 7.81 -19.39
CA GLN A 84 12.63 7.70 -18.77
C GLN A 84 13.75 7.56 -19.79
N GLU A 85 13.56 6.78 -20.85
CA GLU A 85 14.54 6.61 -21.92
C GLU A 85 14.71 7.90 -22.75
N LEU A 86 13.63 8.64 -22.94
CA LEU A 86 13.60 9.85 -23.78
C LEU A 86 13.85 11.14 -23.00
N GLN A 87 13.99 11.11 -21.67
CA GLN A 87 14.02 12.31 -20.83
C GLN A 87 15.12 13.31 -21.23
N LYS A 88 16.23 12.86 -21.82
CA LYS A 88 17.30 13.73 -22.33
C LYS A 88 16.81 14.73 -23.37
N PHE A 89 15.82 14.36 -24.17
CA PHE A 89 15.28 15.14 -25.27
C PHE A 89 14.01 15.92 -24.90
N LEU A 90 13.51 15.72 -23.69
CA LEU A 90 12.25 16.29 -23.23
C LEU A 90 12.48 17.59 -22.43
N PRO A 91 11.49 18.50 -22.39
CA PRO A 91 11.56 19.73 -21.60
C PRO A 91 11.56 19.42 -20.08
N PHE A 92 11.76 20.48 -19.27
CA PHE A 92 11.84 20.38 -17.81
C PHE A 92 12.92 19.42 -17.30
N ASN A 93 14.08 19.45 -17.96
CA ASN A 93 15.30 18.75 -17.56
C ASN A 93 16.45 19.76 -17.33
N PRO A 94 16.33 20.63 -16.31
CA PRO A 94 17.29 21.72 -16.11
C PRO A 94 18.70 21.23 -15.73
N GLN A 95 18.83 19.97 -15.22
CA GLN A 95 20.11 19.36 -14.87
C GLN A 95 20.77 18.65 -16.07
N GLY A 96 20.07 18.53 -17.21
CA GLY A 96 20.58 17.85 -18.40
C GLY A 96 20.79 16.34 -18.19
N LEU A 97 19.92 15.71 -17.37
CA LEU A 97 20.00 14.28 -17.06
C LEU A 97 19.83 13.42 -18.33
N GLY A 98 20.66 12.38 -18.45
CA GLY A 98 20.64 11.43 -19.57
C GLY A 98 19.49 10.45 -19.52
N ALA A 99 19.44 9.52 -20.49
CA ALA A 99 18.52 8.38 -20.46
C ALA A 99 18.80 7.51 -19.21
N VAL A 100 17.75 6.97 -18.61
CA VAL A 100 17.87 6.01 -17.50
C VAL A 100 18.29 4.65 -18.07
N ARG A 101 19.12 3.90 -17.35
CA ARG A 101 19.52 2.55 -17.76
C ARG A 101 18.28 1.66 -17.93
N TRP A 102 18.20 0.91 -19.03
CA TRP A 102 16.99 0.21 -19.47
C TRP A 102 16.36 -0.71 -18.41
N ASP A 103 17.17 -1.44 -17.64
CA ASP A 103 16.68 -2.35 -16.60
C ASP A 103 16.15 -1.58 -15.38
N THR A 104 16.78 -0.46 -15.01
CA THR A 104 16.28 0.46 -13.98
C THR A 104 15.00 1.16 -14.45
N ALA A 105 14.94 1.58 -15.72
CA ALA A 105 13.76 2.20 -16.31
C ALA A 105 12.56 1.23 -16.36
N LEU A 106 12.81 -0.03 -16.74
CA LEU A 106 11.78 -1.09 -16.73
C LEU A 106 11.29 -1.38 -15.30
N ASN A 107 12.23 -1.58 -14.37
CA ASN A 107 11.88 -1.81 -12.96
C ASN A 107 11.04 -0.67 -12.40
N THR A 108 11.45 0.58 -12.64
CA THR A 108 10.73 1.77 -12.20
C THR A 108 9.34 1.85 -12.82
N ALA A 109 9.21 1.59 -14.13
CA ALA A 109 7.92 1.63 -14.82
C ALA A 109 6.94 0.59 -14.24
N VAL A 110 7.40 -0.65 -14.08
CA VAL A 110 6.61 -1.71 -13.45
C VAL A 110 6.25 -1.34 -12.01
N SER A 111 7.21 -0.85 -11.26
CA SER A 111 7.07 -0.49 -9.85
C SER A 111 5.99 0.57 -9.62
N PHE A 112 6.01 1.66 -10.38
CA PHE A 112 5.01 2.73 -10.23
C PHE A 112 3.62 2.33 -10.71
N VAL A 113 3.53 1.54 -11.78
CA VAL A 113 2.25 1.05 -12.30
C VAL A 113 1.59 0.04 -11.37
N THR A 114 2.38 -0.80 -10.69
CA THR A 114 1.88 -1.77 -9.71
C THR A 114 1.60 -1.18 -8.33
N ASN A 115 1.76 0.13 -8.15
CA ASN A 115 1.66 0.83 -6.86
C ASN A 115 2.71 0.41 -5.82
N THR A 116 3.81 -0.19 -6.26
CA THR A 116 4.91 -0.58 -5.39
C THR A 116 5.82 0.59 -5.09
N ASN A 117 6.17 1.37 -6.13
CA ASN A 117 7.05 2.52 -6.08
C ASN A 117 8.45 2.23 -5.51
N TRP A 118 8.93 0.99 -5.65
CA TRP A 118 10.31 0.62 -5.40
C TRP A 118 11.26 1.44 -6.27
N GLN A 119 12.28 2.05 -5.66
CA GLN A 119 13.26 2.89 -6.34
C GLN A 119 14.68 2.37 -6.06
N ALA A 120 15.33 1.82 -7.07
CA ALA A 120 16.73 1.41 -7.01
C ALA A 120 17.69 2.54 -7.48
N TYR A 121 17.32 3.80 -7.32
CA TYR A 121 18.05 4.99 -7.78
C TYR A 121 17.74 6.20 -6.89
N ALA A 122 18.61 7.22 -6.94
CA ALA A 122 18.37 8.53 -6.35
C ALA A 122 17.54 9.38 -7.32
N GLY A 123 16.31 9.73 -6.94
CA GLY A 123 15.37 10.44 -7.81
C GLY A 123 15.92 11.79 -8.29
N GLU A 124 16.49 12.58 -7.38
CA GLU A 124 17.10 13.89 -7.65
C GLU A 124 18.30 13.83 -8.59
N GLY A 125 19.01 12.71 -8.65
CA GLY A 125 20.18 12.51 -9.52
C GLY A 125 19.88 11.77 -10.83
N THR A 126 18.68 11.19 -10.98
CA THR A 126 18.36 10.27 -12.07
C THR A 126 17.19 10.74 -12.93
N MET A 127 16.18 11.39 -12.33
CA MET A 127 14.91 11.69 -12.98
C MET A 127 14.71 13.19 -13.21
N SER A 128 14.43 13.58 -14.47
CA SER A 128 14.07 14.95 -14.79
C SER A 128 12.76 15.39 -14.13
N TYR A 129 12.52 16.69 -14.01
CA TYR A 129 11.25 17.19 -13.46
C TYR A 129 10.04 16.70 -14.26
N LEU A 130 10.15 16.62 -15.58
CA LEU A 130 9.05 16.07 -16.39
C LEU A 130 8.79 14.62 -16.06
N THR A 131 9.83 13.81 -15.90
CA THR A 131 9.71 12.40 -15.50
C THR A 131 9.07 12.26 -14.12
N GLN A 132 9.47 13.11 -13.15
CA GLN A 132 8.86 13.13 -11.81
C GLN A 132 7.39 13.55 -11.85
N MET A 133 7.03 14.62 -12.61
CA MET A 133 5.66 15.15 -12.66
C MET A 133 4.73 14.30 -13.52
N LEU A 134 5.05 14.17 -14.82
CA LEU A 134 4.17 13.50 -15.79
C LEU A 134 4.26 11.98 -15.70
N GLY A 135 5.43 11.46 -15.36
CA GLY A 135 5.63 10.02 -15.18
C GLY A 135 5.16 9.58 -13.80
N MET A 136 5.96 9.82 -12.79
CA MET A 136 5.81 9.21 -11.45
C MET A 136 4.58 9.73 -10.71
N THR A 137 4.40 11.05 -10.61
CA THR A 137 3.25 11.63 -9.90
C THR A 137 1.93 11.22 -10.55
N VAL A 138 1.84 11.19 -11.90
CA VAL A 138 0.62 10.71 -12.59
C VAL A 138 0.38 9.24 -12.30
N GLN A 139 1.41 8.39 -12.34
CA GLN A 139 1.26 6.96 -12.01
C GLN A 139 0.83 6.75 -10.55
N ASN A 140 1.25 7.59 -9.62
CA ASN A 140 0.77 7.53 -8.23
C ASN A 140 -0.76 7.71 -8.16
N PHE A 141 -1.34 8.64 -8.93
CA PHE A 141 -2.79 8.77 -9.03
C PHE A 141 -3.44 7.57 -9.69
N LEU A 142 -2.89 7.12 -10.83
CA LEU A 142 -3.50 6.05 -11.62
C LEU A 142 -3.48 4.71 -10.89
N SER A 143 -2.34 4.33 -10.30
CA SER A 143 -2.19 3.06 -9.58
C SER A 143 -3.03 2.98 -8.29
N ALA A 144 -3.14 4.10 -7.56
CA ALA A 144 -4.00 4.21 -6.39
C ALA A 144 -5.49 4.13 -6.76
N ALA A 145 -5.91 4.85 -7.81
CA ALA A 145 -7.28 4.83 -8.31
C ALA A 145 -7.71 3.43 -8.79
N MET A 146 -6.81 2.68 -9.44
CA MET A 146 -7.05 1.28 -9.80
C MET A 146 -7.33 0.40 -8.58
N GLY A 147 -6.56 0.58 -7.49
CA GLY A 147 -6.78 -0.15 -6.25
C GLY A 147 -8.15 0.12 -5.64
N ILE A 148 -8.55 1.39 -5.56
CA ILE A 148 -9.89 1.79 -5.06
C ILE A 148 -10.99 1.21 -5.97
N ALA A 149 -10.86 1.33 -7.29
CA ALA A 149 -11.84 0.81 -8.25
C ALA A 149 -12.06 -0.71 -8.08
N VAL A 150 -10.97 -1.48 -7.95
CA VAL A 150 -11.04 -2.94 -7.69
C VAL A 150 -11.74 -3.24 -6.38
N ALA A 151 -11.41 -2.50 -5.31
CA ALA A 151 -12.08 -2.70 -4.01
C ALA A 151 -13.59 -2.46 -4.13
N ILE A 152 -14.01 -1.38 -4.76
CA ILE A 152 -15.43 -1.07 -4.93
C ILE A 152 -16.14 -2.13 -5.79
N ALA A 153 -15.54 -2.59 -6.89
CA ALA A 153 -16.07 -3.68 -7.69
C ALA A 153 -16.24 -4.97 -6.85
N PHE A 154 -15.22 -5.30 -6.05
CA PHE A 154 -15.26 -6.45 -5.16
C PHE A 154 -16.35 -6.32 -4.07
N LEU A 155 -16.49 -5.15 -3.47
CA LEU A 155 -17.51 -4.89 -2.44
C LEU A 155 -18.96 -4.99 -2.98
N ARG A 156 -19.18 -4.67 -4.25
CA ARG A 156 -20.51 -4.82 -4.89
C ARG A 156 -21.01 -6.25 -4.87
N ALA A 157 -20.13 -7.25 -4.86
CA ALA A 157 -20.52 -8.64 -4.73
C ALA A 157 -21.31 -8.97 -3.44
N PHE A 158 -21.13 -8.17 -2.41
CA PHE A 158 -21.78 -8.34 -1.10
C PHE A 158 -22.97 -7.38 -0.89
N THR A 159 -23.31 -6.54 -1.86
CA THR A 159 -24.47 -5.64 -1.74
C THR A 159 -25.77 -6.33 -2.13
N SER A 160 -26.87 -5.98 -1.43
CA SER A 160 -28.19 -6.60 -1.64
C SER A 160 -28.98 -5.97 -2.79
N HIS A 161 -28.42 -4.98 -3.48
CA HIS A 161 -29.07 -4.28 -4.59
C HIS A 161 -28.18 -4.24 -5.83
N PRO A 162 -28.80 -4.26 -7.04
CA PRO A 162 -28.07 -3.99 -8.26
C PRO A 162 -27.41 -2.62 -8.19
N SER A 163 -26.35 -2.42 -8.97
CA SER A 163 -25.64 -1.14 -9.08
C SER A 163 -26.61 0.03 -9.21
N PRO A 164 -26.39 1.16 -8.53
CA PRO A 164 -27.25 2.35 -8.65
C PRO A 164 -27.03 3.15 -9.93
N GLN A 165 -26.46 2.55 -10.96
CA GLN A 165 -26.44 3.18 -12.28
C GLN A 165 -27.89 3.21 -12.81
N PRO A 166 -28.41 4.37 -13.24
CA PRO A 166 -29.73 4.43 -13.81
C PRO A 166 -29.75 3.58 -15.09
N SER A 167 -30.44 2.44 -15.04
CA SER A 167 -30.78 1.73 -16.27
C SER A 167 -31.52 2.69 -17.17
N PRO A 168 -31.19 2.78 -18.46
CA PRO A 168 -32.00 3.53 -19.40
C PRO A 168 -33.42 3.02 -19.29
N ALA A 169 -34.39 3.95 -19.18
CA ALA A 169 -35.79 3.66 -18.97
C ALA A 169 -36.28 2.59 -19.96
N ARG A 170 -36.32 1.35 -19.51
CA ARG A 170 -37.09 0.30 -20.20
C ARG A 170 -38.52 0.43 -19.71
N GLY A 171 -39.43 0.39 -20.63
CA GLY A 171 -40.86 0.58 -20.42
C GLY A 171 -41.40 -0.26 -19.24
N GLU A 172 -42.40 0.29 -18.59
CA GLU A 172 -43.16 -0.33 -17.50
C GLU A 172 -43.58 -1.76 -17.90
N GLY A 173 -42.99 -2.77 -17.22
CA GLY A 173 -43.40 -4.16 -17.41
C GLY A 173 -42.29 -5.21 -17.44
N ALA A 174 -41.00 -4.83 -17.50
CA ALA A 174 -39.91 -5.80 -17.41
C ALA A 174 -39.59 -6.11 -15.94
N SER A 175 -39.75 -7.37 -15.52
CA SER A 175 -39.20 -7.89 -14.29
C SER A 175 -37.70 -7.54 -14.23
N GLN A 176 -37.28 -6.69 -13.29
CA GLN A 176 -35.87 -6.34 -13.08
C GLN A 176 -35.15 -7.60 -12.62
N GLU A 177 -34.54 -8.34 -13.53
CA GLU A 177 -33.51 -9.28 -13.14
C GLU A 177 -32.39 -8.49 -12.48
N PRO A 178 -31.88 -8.92 -11.30
CA PRO A 178 -30.77 -8.23 -10.63
C PRO A 178 -29.57 -8.19 -11.58
N SER A 179 -29.03 -6.99 -11.84
CA SER A 179 -27.85 -6.87 -12.67
C SER A 179 -26.68 -7.63 -12.00
N HIS A 180 -26.13 -8.59 -12.70
CA HIS A 180 -24.98 -9.38 -12.27
C HIS A 180 -23.64 -8.70 -12.61
N SER A 181 -23.59 -7.37 -12.48
CA SER A 181 -22.49 -6.54 -12.91
C SER A 181 -21.66 -6.03 -11.74
N LEU A 182 -20.34 -5.93 -11.95
CA LEU A 182 -19.40 -5.32 -11.01
C LEU A 182 -19.33 -3.78 -11.14
N GLY A 183 -20.12 -3.18 -12.05
CA GLY A 183 -20.07 -1.77 -12.39
C GLY A 183 -19.19 -1.52 -13.61
N ASN A 184 -18.67 -0.30 -13.75
CA ASN A 184 -17.81 0.10 -14.84
C ASN A 184 -16.44 0.56 -14.32
N PHE A 185 -15.36 -0.07 -14.78
CA PHE A 185 -14.00 0.24 -14.37
C PHE A 185 -13.65 1.71 -14.58
N TRP A 186 -13.94 2.27 -15.75
CA TRP A 186 -13.57 3.65 -16.08
C TRP A 186 -14.31 4.68 -15.24
N VAL A 187 -15.56 4.38 -14.89
CA VAL A 187 -16.38 5.22 -13.98
C VAL A 187 -15.79 5.19 -12.58
N ASP A 188 -15.52 4.00 -12.04
CA ASP A 188 -14.96 3.85 -10.69
C ASP A 188 -13.58 4.48 -10.59
N PHE A 189 -12.74 4.27 -11.60
CA PHE A 189 -11.41 4.84 -11.73
C PHE A 189 -11.44 6.37 -11.77
N THR A 190 -12.28 6.96 -12.63
CA THR A 190 -12.43 8.42 -12.74
C THR A 190 -12.94 9.03 -11.44
N ARG A 191 -13.93 8.42 -10.80
CA ARG A 191 -14.46 8.88 -9.50
C ARG A 191 -13.42 8.79 -8.40
N SER A 192 -12.61 7.76 -8.37
CA SER A 192 -11.50 7.62 -7.40
C SER A 192 -10.51 8.77 -7.51
N ILE A 193 -10.16 9.18 -8.72
CA ILE A 193 -9.26 10.32 -8.95
C ILE A 193 -9.93 11.64 -8.55
N ILE A 194 -11.09 11.94 -9.16
CA ILE A 194 -11.67 13.29 -9.10
C ILE A 194 -12.26 13.59 -7.73
N TYR A 195 -12.95 12.63 -7.10
CA TYR A 195 -13.71 12.89 -5.86
C TYR A 195 -12.91 12.56 -4.61
N ILE A 196 -11.88 11.71 -4.68
CA ILE A 196 -11.14 11.24 -3.50
C ILE A 196 -9.69 11.70 -3.55
N LEU A 197 -8.89 11.19 -4.49
CA LEU A 197 -7.45 11.41 -4.49
C LEU A 197 -7.09 12.87 -4.76
N LEU A 198 -7.64 13.49 -5.80
CA LEU A 198 -7.27 14.84 -6.21
C LEU A 198 -7.62 15.91 -5.16
N PRO A 199 -8.84 15.97 -4.59
CA PRO A 199 -9.17 16.97 -3.56
C PRO A 199 -8.31 16.83 -2.31
N LEU A 200 -8.07 15.60 -1.84
CA LEU A 200 -7.20 15.35 -0.70
C LEU A 200 -5.75 15.73 -1.00
N SER A 201 -5.23 15.40 -2.21
CA SER A 201 -3.87 15.76 -2.60
C SER A 201 -3.65 17.26 -2.70
N ILE A 202 -4.63 18.01 -3.19
CA ILE A 202 -4.57 19.48 -3.19
C ILE A 202 -4.47 20.02 -1.77
N LEU A 203 -5.31 19.52 -0.86
CA LEU A 203 -5.28 19.94 0.55
C LEU A 203 -3.92 19.63 1.20
N TYR A 204 -3.42 18.40 1.02
CA TYR A 204 -2.12 17.99 1.56
C TYR A 204 -0.97 18.79 0.96
N SER A 205 -0.96 19.03 -0.36
CA SER A 205 0.07 19.86 -1.02
C SER A 205 0.12 21.26 -0.46
N LEU A 206 -1.03 21.89 -0.23
CA LEU A 206 -1.11 23.25 0.35
C LEU A 206 -0.55 23.26 1.79
N VAL A 207 -0.89 22.26 2.60
CA VAL A 207 -0.31 22.12 3.94
C VAL A 207 1.19 21.91 3.87
N PHE A 208 1.68 21.01 3.04
CA PHE A 208 3.12 20.73 2.91
C PHE A 208 3.91 21.96 2.47
N VAL A 209 3.43 22.69 1.46
CA VAL A 209 4.06 23.96 1.03
C VAL A 209 4.06 24.98 2.17
N SER A 210 2.96 25.12 2.92
CA SER A 210 2.90 26.04 4.06
C SER A 210 3.87 25.70 5.19
N GLN A 211 4.29 24.43 5.26
CA GLN A 211 5.24 23.94 6.26
C GLN A 211 6.69 23.88 5.76
N GLY A 212 6.95 24.29 4.51
CA GLY A 212 8.30 24.40 3.97
C GLY A 212 8.73 23.29 3.00
N THR A 213 7.87 22.35 2.65
CA THR A 213 8.14 21.40 1.55
C THR A 213 8.23 22.17 0.23
N ILE A 214 9.30 21.98 -0.52
CA ILE A 214 9.55 22.78 -1.73
C ILE A 214 8.58 22.44 -2.86
N GLN A 215 8.21 23.46 -3.64
CA GLN A 215 7.39 23.33 -4.83
C GLN A 215 7.80 24.37 -5.86
N ASN A 216 8.75 24.04 -6.72
CA ASN A 216 9.26 24.94 -7.75
C ASN A 216 9.80 24.17 -8.96
N LEU A 217 10.26 24.88 -9.98
CA LEU A 217 10.91 24.35 -11.18
C LEU A 217 12.30 24.97 -11.40
N ASN A 218 12.91 25.48 -10.34
CA ASN A 218 14.23 26.12 -10.39
C ASN A 218 15.33 25.10 -10.69
N HIS A 219 16.46 25.61 -11.21
CA HIS A 219 17.70 24.83 -11.26
C HIS A 219 18.16 24.48 -9.85
N TYR A 220 18.92 23.41 -9.71
CA TYR A 220 19.59 23.08 -8.46
C TYR A 220 20.53 24.20 -8.03
N THR A 221 20.53 24.50 -6.74
CA THR A 221 21.32 25.60 -6.18
C THR A 221 22.70 25.07 -5.78
N LYS A 222 23.76 25.69 -6.32
CA LYS A 222 25.12 25.39 -5.92
C LYS A 222 25.51 26.32 -4.78
N VAL A 223 26.04 25.77 -3.71
CA VAL A 223 26.51 26.49 -2.54
C VAL A 223 27.90 25.98 -2.15
N THR A 224 28.70 26.85 -1.55
CA THR A 224 30.01 26.47 -0.99
C THR A 224 29.86 26.24 0.50
N THR A 225 30.24 25.04 0.96
CA THR A 225 30.21 24.66 2.39
C THR A 225 31.26 25.46 3.18
N LEU A 226 31.15 25.42 4.51
CA LEU A 226 32.16 26.07 5.39
C LEU A 226 33.56 25.49 5.20
N GLN A 227 33.69 24.25 4.73
CA GLN A 227 34.96 23.60 4.39
C GLN A 227 35.47 23.96 2.97
N GLY A 228 34.76 24.82 2.22
CA GLY A 228 35.13 25.21 0.86
C GLY A 228 34.75 24.22 -0.23
N GLN A 229 33.99 23.18 0.07
CA GLN A 229 33.50 22.21 -0.91
C GLN A 229 32.21 22.69 -1.59
N GLU A 230 32.05 22.42 -2.89
CA GLU A 230 30.79 22.66 -3.60
C GLU A 230 29.75 21.61 -3.19
N GLN A 231 28.56 22.06 -2.77
CA GLN A 231 27.39 21.25 -2.52
C GLN A 231 26.28 21.68 -3.47
N VAL A 232 25.60 20.68 -4.06
CA VAL A 232 24.45 20.89 -4.92
C VAL A 232 23.18 20.59 -4.13
N ILE A 233 22.34 21.62 -3.95
CA ILE A 233 21.05 21.50 -3.26
C ILE A 233 19.97 21.31 -4.33
N ALA A 234 19.35 20.13 -4.33
CA ALA A 234 18.29 19.81 -5.27
C ALA A 234 17.03 20.65 -5.01
N GLN A 235 16.33 20.99 -6.08
CA GLN A 235 15.06 21.73 -6.11
C GLN A 235 14.02 20.88 -6.83
N GLY A 236 12.76 21.31 -6.89
CA GLY A 236 11.79 20.63 -7.72
C GLY A 236 10.34 20.74 -7.25
N PRO A 237 9.41 20.11 -7.98
CA PRO A 237 7.97 20.07 -7.67
C PRO A 237 7.66 18.96 -6.64
N VAL A 238 8.21 19.08 -5.44
CA VAL A 238 8.21 18.02 -4.41
C VAL A 238 6.87 17.88 -3.70
N ALA A 239 6.28 18.99 -3.21
CA ALA A 239 5.10 18.93 -2.36
C ALA A 239 3.88 18.26 -3.02
N SER A 240 3.68 18.48 -4.32
CA SER A 240 2.59 17.86 -5.08
C SER A 240 2.78 16.36 -5.26
N GLN A 241 4.02 15.91 -5.49
CA GLN A 241 4.34 14.48 -5.56
C GLN A 241 4.20 13.82 -4.18
N GLU A 242 4.71 14.46 -3.13
CA GLU A 242 4.63 13.99 -1.76
C GLU A 242 3.19 13.78 -1.30
N ALA A 243 2.29 14.69 -1.62
CA ALA A 243 0.88 14.59 -1.25
C ALA A 243 0.22 13.33 -1.80
N ILE A 244 0.35 13.05 -3.09
CA ILE A 244 -0.24 11.85 -3.68
C ILE A 244 0.54 10.58 -3.34
N LYS A 245 1.88 10.67 -3.21
CA LYS A 245 2.72 9.58 -2.73
C LYS A 245 2.20 8.98 -1.42
N ILE A 246 1.84 9.85 -0.49
CA ILE A 246 1.33 9.45 0.82
C ILE A 246 -0.13 8.99 0.74
N LEU A 247 -1.03 9.78 0.16
CA LEU A 247 -2.46 9.47 0.10
C LEU A 247 -2.79 8.25 -0.77
N GLY A 248 -2.03 8.04 -1.84
CA GLY A 248 -2.17 6.89 -2.72
C GLY A 248 -1.50 5.63 -2.20
N THR A 249 -0.87 5.69 -1.01
CA THR A 249 -0.01 4.61 -0.46
C THR A 249 0.99 4.11 -1.50
N ASN A 250 1.70 5.04 -2.14
CA ASN A 250 2.65 4.78 -3.22
C ASN A 250 4.09 4.58 -2.70
N GLY A 251 4.66 5.63 -2.10
CA GLY A 251 5.94 5.58 -1.40
C GLY A 251 7.16 6.05 -2.17
N GLY A 252 7.16 6.07 -3.49
CA GLY A 252 8.27 6.58 -4.28
C GLY A 252 8.44 8.09 -4.10
N GLY A 253 9.58 8.51 -3.53
CA GLY A 253 9.88 9.89 -3.22
C GLY A 253 10.59 10.63 -4.35
N PHE A 254 10.63 11.96 -4.25
CA PHE A 254 11.42 12.80 -5.13
C PHE A 254 12.92 12.63 -4.86
N PHE A 255 13.28 12.56 -3.57
CA PHE A 255 14.63 12.36 -3.08
C PHE A 255 14.92 10.91 -2.73
N ASN A 256 16.20 10.50 -2.81
CA ASN A 256 16.62 9.15 -2.40
C ASN A 256 16.31 8.87 -0.92
N ALA A 257 16.52 9.85 -0.05
CA ALA A 257 16.24 9.72 1.37
C ALA A 257 14.74 9.71 1.69
N ASN A 258 13.87 9.89 0.69
CA ASN A 258 12.42 9.83 0.82
C ASN A 258 11.90 10.79 1.92
N SER A 259 10.90 10.39 2.71
CA SER A 259 10.33 11.22 3.80
C SER A 259 11.28 11.47 4.99
N SER A 260 12.53 10.98 4.95
CA SER A 260 13.58 11.46 5.86
C SER A 260 14.29 12.71 5.34
N HIS A 261 14.14 13.04 4.05
CA HIS A 261 14.72 14.25 3.48
C HIS A 261 14.00 15.52 3.99
N PRO A 262 14.75 16.58 4.44
CA PRO A 262 14.13 17.79 4.98
C PRO A 262 13.20 18.52 4.00
N TYR A 263 13.38 18.36 2.70
CA TYR A 263 12.54 19.00 1.68
C TYR A 263 11.29 18.21 1.31
N GLU A 264 11.19 16.94 1.67
CA GLU A 264 9.94 16.18 1.62
C GLU A 264 9.15 16.27 2.94
N ASN A 265 9.88 16.24 4.07
CA ASN A 265 9.29 16.17 5.40
C ASN A 265 10.06 17.08 6.38
N PRO A 266 9.86 18.41 6.31
CA PRO A 266 10.70 19.38 7.02
C PRO A 266 10.55 19.37 8.55
N ASN A 267 9.39 19.00 9.09
CA ASN A 267 9.12 19.17 10.51
C ASN A 267 8.11 18.13 11.06
N PRO A 268 7.90 18.05 12.40
CA PRO A 268 6.97 17.10 13.01
C PRO A 268 5.51 17.22 12.55
N VAL A 269 5.07 18.40 12.09
CA VAL A 269 3.69 18.58 11.57
C VAL A 269 3.53 17.85 10.25
N THR A 270 4.51 18.01 9.33
CA THR A 270 4.50 17.28 8.06
C THR A 270 4.63 15.77 8.28
N ASP A 271 5.48 15.34 9.21
CA ASP A 271 5.65 13.93 9.57
C ASP A 271 4.32 13.31 10.07
N TYR A 272 3.65 13.99 10.98
CA TYR A 272 2.36 13.53 11.49
C TYR A 272 1.26 13.49 10.42
N MET A 273 1.24 14.50 9.54
CA MET A 273 0.33 14.54 8.39
C MET A 273 0.62 13.41 7.39
N GLN A 274 1.89 13.08 7.17
CA GLN A 274 2.27 11.95 6.32
C GLN A 274 1.81 10.63 6.94
N ILE A 275 2.10 10.37 8.21
CA ILE A 275 1.65 9.14 8.90
C ILE A 275 0.12 9.01 8.85
N LEU A 276 -0.61 10.09 9.05
CA LEU A 276 -2.07 10.10 8.94
C LEU A 276 -2.52 9.81 7.51
N GLY A 277 -1.89 10.44 6.52
CA GLY A 277 -2.19 10.28 5.09
C GLY A 277 -2.00 8.85 4.60
N LEU A 278 -0.98 8.13 5.10
CA LEU A 278 -0.76 6.71 4.81
C LEU A 278 -1.97 5.83 5.16
N LEU A 279 -2.66 6.14 6.24
CA LEU A 279 -3.70 5.28 6.80
C LEU A 279 -5.13 5.69 6.43
N ILE A 280 -5.36 6.99 6.12
CA ILE A 280 -6.69 7.59 6.12
C ILE A 280 -7.68 6.94 5.14
N ILE A 281 -7.26 6.70 3.88
CA ILE A 281 -8.15 6.12 2.85
C ILE A 281 -8.33 4.62 3.12
N SER A 282 -7.25 3.92 3.46
CA SER A 282 -7.29 2.49 3.76
C SER A 282 -8.14 2.19 5.00
N ALA A 283 -8.05 3.01 6.04
CA ALA A 283 -8.89 2.91 7.24
C ALA A 283 -10.36 3.30 6.99
N ALA A 284 -10.64 4.14 5.98
CA ALA A 284 -11.99 4.52 5.60
C ALA A 284 -12.75 3.41 4.84
N LEU A 285 -12.03 2.58 4.11
CA LEU A 285 -12.62 1.53 3.26
C LEU A 285 -13.47 0.49 4.02
N PRO A 286 -13.10 0.00 5.22
CA PRO A 286 -13.98 -0.84 6.04
C PRO A 286 -15.31 -0.16 6.38
N PHE A 287 -15.31 1.14 6.65
CA PHE A 287 -16.55 1.89 6.90
C PHE A 287 -17.35 2.10 5.62
N THR A 288 -16.69 2.35 4.48
CA THR A 288 -17.31 2.34 3.16
C THR A 288 -18.04 1.02 2.91
N PHE A 289 -17.36 -0.11 3.19
CA PHE A 289 -17.96 -1.45 3.10
C PHE A 289 -19.21 -1.56 3.97
N GLY A 290 -19.12 -1.19 5.25
CA GLY A 290 -20.26 -1.24 6.17
C GLY A 290 -21.48 -0.44 5.71
N VAL A 291 -21.27 0.71 5.04
CA VAL A 291 -22.33 1.52 4.45
C VAL A 291 -22.90 0.88 3.18
N LEU A 292 -22.05 0.30 2.33
CA LEU A 292 -22.48 -0.36 1.09
C LEU A 292 -23.34 -1.60 1.36
N VAL A 293 -22.93 -2.44 2.32
CA VAL A 293 -23.70 -3.65 2.72
C VAL A 293 -24.85 -3.35 3.69
N LYS A 294 -25.10 -2.09 4.02
CA LYS A 294 -26.13 -1.65 4.97
C LYS A 294 -25.99 -2.26 6.38
N ASN A 295 -24.76 -2.61 6.77
CA ASN A 295 -24.43 -3.13 8.09
C ASN A 295 -23.16 -2.48 8.63
N ARG A 296 -23.33 -1.35 9.35
CA ARG A 296 -22.19 -0.61 9.92
C ARG A 296 -21.37 -1.44 10.91
N ARG A 297 -21.98 -2.41 11.62
CA ARG A 297 -21.26 -3.29 12.56
C ARG A 297 -20.24 -4.16 11.82
N GLN A 298 -20.52 -4.54 10.57
CA GLN A 298 -19.60 -5.28 9.74
C GLN A 298 -18.34 -4.47 9.40
N GLY A 299 -18.50 -3.18 9.08
CA GLY A 299 -17.38 -2.27 8.87
C GLY A 299 -16.50 -2.15 10.12
N TRP A 300 -17.12 -2.00 11.29
CA TRP A 300 -16.41 -1.97 12.57
C TRP A 300 -15.67 -3.27 12.87
N ALA A 301 -16.24 -4.42 12.56
CA ALA A 301 -15.59 -5.72 12.80
C ALA A 301 -14.29 -5.85 11.98
N ILE A 302 -14.32 -5.50 10.69
CA ILE A 302 -13.13 -5.53 9.82
C ILE A 302 -12.11 -4.49 10.29
N PHE A 303 -12.53 -3.24 10.55
CA PHE A 303 -11.64 -2.20 11.07
C PHE A 303 -10.98 -2.62 12.39
N SER A 304 -11.73 -3.24 13.30
CA SER A 304 -11.20 -3.68 14.60
C SER A 304 -10.15 -4.80 14.45
N ALA A 305 -10.33 -5.72 13.49
CA ALA A 305 -9.34 -6.75 13.20
C ALA A 305 -8.03 -6.13 12.68
N MET A 306 -8.14 -5.19 11.73
CA MET A 306 -6.99 -4.44 11.21
C MET A 306 -6.29 -3.63 12.31
N ALA A 307 -7.06 -2.89 13.11
CA ALA A 307 -6.52 -2.07 14.21
C ALA A 307 -5.84 -2.93 15.29
N MET A 308 -6.38 -4.10 15.61
CA MET A 308 -5.77 -5.02 16.57
C MET A 308 -4.42 -5.52 16.08
N LEU A 309 -4.30 -5.96 14.84
CA LEU A 309 -3.04 -6.38 14.24
C LEU A 309 -2.03 -5.23 14.19
N TYR A 310 -2.48 -4.03 13.80
CA TYR A 310 -1.66 -2.82 13.79
C TYR A 310 -1.05 -2.52 15.17
N LEU A 311 -1.88 -2.56 16.22
CA LEU A 311 -1.47 -2.27 17.59
C LEU A 311 -0.53 -3.33 18.17
N ILE A 312 -0.74 -4.61 17.85
CA ILE A 312 0.17 -5.71 18.24
C ILE A 312 1.55 -5.45 17.63
N GLY A 313 1.65 -5.22 16.32
CA GLY A 313 2.93 -4.93 15.66
C GLY A 313 3.59 -3.68 16.18
N LEU A 314 2.84 -2.57 16.32
CA LEU A 314 3.35 -1.31 16.87
C LEU A 314 3.89 -1.48 18.29
N GLY A 315 3.20 -2.24 19.14
CA GLY A 315 3.63 -2.52 20.52
C GLY A 315 4.96 -3.26 20.57
N VAL A 316 5.13 -4.30 19.74
CA VAL A 316 6.38 -5.07 19.65
C VAL A 316 7.52 -4.18 19.12
N ALA A 317 7.28 -3.40 18.09
CA ALA A 317 8.28 -2.52 17.48
C ALA A 317 8.73 -1.42 18.44
N LEU A 318 7.80 -0.72 19.10
CA LEU A 318 8.13 0.28 20.12
C LEU A 318 8.90 -0.33 21.30
N TRP A 319 8.45 -1.49 21.79
CA TRP A 319 9.15 -2.18 22.87
C TRP A 319 10.61 -2.46 22.49
N SER A 320 10.83 -2.98 21.27
CA SER A 320 12.17 -3.31 20.76
C SER A 320 13.08 -2.08 20.65
N GLU A 321 12.61 -0.99 20.06
CA GLU A 321 13.41 0.23 19.84
C GLU A 321 13.71 0.98 21.14
N PHE A 322 12.78 1.01 22.09
CA PHE A 322 13.01 1.66 23.39
C PHE A 322 13.93 0.85 24.33
N HIS A 323 14.13 -0.45 24.09
CA HIS A 323 15.11 -1.24 24.85
C HIS A 323 16.54 -1.08 24.32
N GLY A 324 16.70 -0.56 23.09
CA GLY A 324 17.99 -0.26 22.49
C GLY A 324 18.89 -1.48 22.24
N ASN A 325 20.14 -1.18 21.85
CA ASN A 325 21.13 -2.20 21.51
C ASN A 325 21.96 -2.60 22.75
N PRO A 326 21.91 -3.87 23.20
CA PRO A 326 22.63 -4.32 24.40
C PRO A 326 24.16 -4.23 24.27
N PHE A 327 24.72 -4.16 23.06
CA PHE A 327 26.16 -3.96 22.87
C PHE A 327 26.63 -2.59 23.31
N LEU A 328 25.84 -1.54 23.07
CA LEU A 328 26.17 -0.17 23.48
C LEU A 328 26.35 -0.09 25.00
N SER A 329 25.49 -0.78 25.74
CA SER A 329 25.61 -0.85 27.21
C SER A 329 26.89 -1.57 27.65
N LYS A 330 27.33 -2.62 26.93
CA LYS A 330 28.61 -3.33 27.24
C LYS A 330 29.83 -2.46 26.96
N LEU A 331 29.74 -1.50 26.04
CA LEU A 331 30.78 -0.55 25.71
C LEU A 331 30.81 0.65 26.69
N GLY A 332 29.98 0.65 27.76
CA GLY A 332 29.92 1.73 28.74
C GLY A 332 29.11 2.94 28.28
N ILE A 333 28.42 2.86 27.15
CA ILE A 333 27.45 3.87 26.73
C ILE A 333 26.19 3.63 27.56
N GLU A 334 25.73 4.65 28.31
CA GLU A 334 24.47 4.59 29.05
C GLU A 334 23.36 4.05 28.12
N HIS A 335 22.41 3.28 28.68
CA HIS A 335 21.31 2.65 27.95
C HIS A 335 20.69 3.60 26.93
N GLY A 336 21.32 3.64 25.76
CA GLY A 336 20.98 4.53 24.67
C GLY A 336 19.78 3.96 23.94
N LEU A 337 18.80 4.80 23.73
CA LEU A 337 17.71 4.57 22.79
C LEU A 337 18.31 4.31 21.40
N ASN A 338 17.72 3.39 20.62
CA ASN A 338 18.21 3.13 19.27
C ASN A 338 17.85 4.30 18.32
N MET A 339 18.77 5.25 18.18
CA MET A 339 18.63 6.40 17.27
C MET A 339 19.36 6.19 15.94
N GLU A 340 20.02 5.06 15.72
CA GLU A 340 20.66 4.74 14.46
C GLU A 340 19.63 4.79 13.32
N GLY A 341 19.98 5.40 12.19
CA GLY A 341 19.13 5.54 11.00
C GLY A 341 17.84 6.33 11.22
N LYS A 342 17.70 7.04 12.33
CA LYS A 342 16.50 7.83 12.68
C LYS A 342 16.83 9.31 12.76
N GLU A 343 15.91 10.13 12.22
CA GLU A 343 16.04 11.58 12.27
C GLU A 343 15.78 12.12 13.69
N VAL A 344 16.70 12.94 14.20
CA VAL A 344 16.57 13.54 15.54
C VAL A 344 15.30 14.37 15.69
N ARG A 345 14.86 15.04 14.60
CA ARG A 345 13.62 15.86 14.58
C ARG A 345 12.34 15.04 14.76
N PHE A 346 12.37 13.74 14.50
CA PHE A 346 11.21 12.84 14.63
C PHE A 346 11.32 11.94 15.85
N GLY A 347 12.52 11.51 16.19
CA GLY A 347 12.77 10.62 17.33
C GLY A 347 12.25 9.20 17.09
N ILE A 348 12.38 8.33 18.10
CA ILE A 348 12.04 6.91 18.00
C ILE A 348 10.55 6.69 17.74
N LEU A 349 9.66 7.38 18.48
CA LEU A 349 8.23 7.16 18.39
C LEU A 349 7.71 7.36 16.97
N ASN A 350 8.03 8.49 16.35
CA ASN A 350 7.52 8.79 15.01
C ASN A 350 8.21 7.95 13.94
N SER A 351 9.49 7.60 14.09
CA SER A 351 10.17 6.68 13.17
C SER A 351 9.53 5.29 13.18
N VAL A 352 9.23 4.74 14.36
CA VAL A 352 8.54 3.44 14.49
C VAL A 352 7.10 3.52 13.99
N LEU A 353 6.38 4.60 14.33
CA LEU A 353 5.00 4.79 13.89
C LEU A 353 4.90 4.93 12.37
N PHE A 354 5.87 5.63 11.75
CA PHE A 354 5.98 5.75 10.31
C PHE A 354 6.30 4.39 9.66
N GLY A 355 7.35 3.70 10.16
CA GLY A 355 7.76 2.37 9.66
C GLY A 355 6.63 1.33 9.76
N GLN A 356 5.91 1.30 10.89
CA GLN A 356 4.73 0.45 11.05
C GLN A 356 3.63 0.84 10.06
N SER A 357 3.30 2.13 9.93
CA SER A 357 2.22 2.60 9.06
C SER A 357 2.51 2.34 7.59
N THR A 358 3.74 2.56 7.13
CA THR A 358 4.13 2.36 5.74
C THR A 358 4.13 0.88 5.34
N THR A 359 4.54 -0.04 6.24
CA THR A 359 4.58 -1.47 5.94
C THR A 359 3.23 -2.16 6.06
N VAL A 360 2.27 -1.60 6.79
CA VAL A 360 0.90 -2.12 6.83
C VAL A 360 0.02 -1.59 5.68
N THR A 361 0.44 -0.52 4.98
CA THR A 361 -0.41 0.16 3.97
C THR A 361 0.07 0.03 2.53
N SER A 362 0.95 -0.89 2.21
CA SER A 362 1.56 -1.01 0.88
C SER A 362 2.17 0.32 0.39
N CYS A 363 2.76 1.08 1.29
CA CYS A 363 3.42 2.34 0.96
C CYS A 363 4.93 2.21 1.19
N GLY A 364 5.72 2.60 0.24
CA GLY A 364 7.18 2.54 0.34
C GLY A 364 7.84 3.75 0.99
N ALA A 365 7.07 4.75 1.42
CA ALA A 365 7.62 5.93 2.07
C ALA A 365 8.32 5.59 3.39
N VAL A 366 9.47 6.21 3.64
CA VAL A 366 10.28 5.99 4.85
C VAL A 366 10.78 7.31 5.39
N ASN A 367 10.69 7.51 6.72
CA ASN A 367 11.30 8.66 7.42
C ASN A 367 12.52 8.27 8.24
N SER A 368 12.92 7.00 8.15
CA SER A 368 14.07 6.41 8.86
C SER A 368 14.59 5.21 8.08
N MET A 369 15.84 4.82 8.31
CA MET A 369 16.47 3.67 7.69
C MET A 369 16.00 2.38 8.36
N HIS A 370 15.20 1.57 7.65
CA HIS A 370 14.63 0.35 8.23
C HIS A 370 15.68 -0.71 8.55
N ASP A 371 16.82 -0.70 7.85
CA ASP A 371 17.97 -1.56 8.09
C ASP A 371 18.57 -1.36 9.50
N SER A 372 18.52 -0.14 10.02
CA SER A 372 19.03 0.23 11.33
C SER A 372 18.04 0.02 12.47
N PHE A 373 16.86 -0.52 12.21
CA PHE A 373 15.94 -0.90 13.27
C PHE A 373 16.41 -2.16 14.01
N MET A 374 16.03 -2.29 15.27
CA MET A 374 16.29 -3.50 16.04
C MET A 374 15.67 -4.74 15.35
N PRO A 375 16.27 -5.93 15.48
CA PRO A 375 15.84 -7.13 14.73
C PRO A 375 14.37 -7.48 14.88
N LEU A 376 13.76 -7.30 16.05
CA LEU A 376 12.32 -7.56 16.23
C LEU A 376 11.44 -6.51 15.56
N THR A 377 11.89 -5.26 15.46
CA THR A 377 11.19 -4.25 14.68
C THR A 377 11.26 -4.61 13.19
N GLY A 378 12.44 -4.99 12.68
CA GLY A 378 12.60 -5.50 11.32
C GLY A 378 11.70 -6.70 11.03
N LEU A 379 11.56 -7.64 11.97
CA LEU A 379 10.63 -8.77 11.86
C LEU A 379 9.19 -8.30 11.71
N VAL A 380 8.75 -7.33 12.52
CA VAL A 380 7.38 -6.79 12.42
C VAL A 380 7.13 -6.16 11.06
N LEU A 381 8.07 -5.32 10.58
CA LEU A 381 7.94 -4.67 9.27
C LEU A 381 7.87 -5.69 8.12
N MET A 382 8.72 -6.73 8.15
CA MET A 382 8.67 -7.83 7.18
C MET A 382 7.36 -8.61 7.27
N PHE A 383 6.91 -8.96 8.47
CA PHE A 383 5.67 -9.71 8.68
C PHE A 383 4.45 -8.97 8.10
N ASN A 384 4.36 -7.65 8.31
CA ASN A 384 3.29 -6.83 7.74
C ASN A 384 3.17 -7.01 6.20
N MET A 385 4.31 -7.00 5.49
CA MET A 385 4.37 -7.18 4.05
C MET A 385 4.12 -8.64 3.63
N MET A 386 4.68 -9.60 4.36
CA MET A 386 4.58 -11.03 4.09
C MET A 386 3.15 -11.55 4.16
N VAL A 387 2.32 -11.04 5.08
CA VAL A 387 0.90 -11.41 5.15
C VAL A 387 0.04 -10.77 4.05
N GLY A 388 0.65 -10.07 3.09
CA GLY A 388 -0.02 -9.43 1.97
C GLY A 388 -0.60 -8.06 2.32
N GLU A 389 -0.02 -7.39 3.34
CA GLU A 389 -0.39 -6.01 3.74
C GLU A 389 -1.89 -5.81 3.97
N VAL A 390 -2.50 -6.78 4.64
CA VAL A 390 -3.94 -6.78 4.93
C VAL A 390 -4.30 -5.95 6.16
N ILE A 391 -3.29 -5.45 6.88
CA ILE A 391 -3.46 -4.59 8.08
C ILE A 391 -3.63 -3.15 7.59
N PHE A 392 -4.83 -2.70 7.34
CA PHE A 392 -5.24 -1.55 6.55
C PHE A 392 -4.91 -1.71 5.06
N GLY A 393 -3.66 -2.02 4.71
CA GLY A 393 -3.18 -2.29 3.37
C GLY A 393 -3.14 -1.07 2.46
N GLY A 394 -2.75 -1.28 1.21
CA GLY A 394 -2.81 -0.26 0.19
C GLY A 394 -4.23 0.19 -0.10
N VAL A 395 -4.39 1.38 -0.69
CA VAL A 395 -5.71 1.92 -1.00
C VAL A 395 -6.52 0.98 -1.90
N GLY A 396 -7.42 0.24 -1.30
CA GLY A 396 -8.24 -0.79 -1.93
C GLY A 396 -7.74 -2.21 -1.72
N SER A 397 -6.50 -2.52 -2.03
CA SER A 397 -5.94 -3.88 -1.94
C SER A 397 -5.99 -4.46 -0.53
N GLY A 398 -5.73 -3.64 0.49
CA GLY A 398 -5.75 -4.10 1.86
C GLY A 398 -7.11 -4.61 2.35
N LEU A 399 -8.19 -3.89 2.06
CA LEU A 399 -9.53 -4.35 2.39
C LEU A 399 -9.89 -5.63 1.63
N VAL A 400 -9.53 -5.71 0.34
CA VAL A 400 -9.74 -6.92 -0.47
C VAL A 400 -8.99 -8.10 0.14
N GLY A 401 -7.71 -7.95 0.47
CA GLY A 401 -6.90 -8.98 1.12
C GLY A 401 -7.46 -9.41 2.48
N MET A 402 -7.89 -8.46 3.32
CA MET A 402 -8.53 -8.79 4.60
C MET A 402 -9.84 -9.59 4.42
N ILE A 403 -10.63 -9.28 3.39
CA ILE A 403 -11.84 -10.06 3.09
C ILE A 403 -11.47 -11.45 2.53
N LEU A 404 -10.37 -11.61 1.78
CA LEU A 404 -9.87 -12.94 1.39
C LEU A 404 -9.51 -13.79 2.62
N TYR A 405 -8.84 -13.21 3.62
CA TYR A 405 -8.62 -13.89 4.91
C TYR A 405 -9.93 -14.18 5.66
N ALA A 406 -10.90 -13.27 5.57
CA ALA A 406 -12.23 -13.54 6.14
C ALA A 406 -12.94 -14.70 5.43
N ILE A 407 -12.82 -14.82 4.10
CA ILE A 407 -13.30 -15.98 3.32
C ILE A 407 -12.65 -17.26 3.83
N LEU A 408 -11.32 -17.27 3.97
CA LEU A 408 -10.58 -18.41 4.49
C LEU A 408 -11.01 -18.77 5.93
N THR A 409 -11.14 -17.75 6.80
CA THR A 409 -11.61 -17.92 8.19
C THR A 409 -12.99 -18.57 8.23
N MET A 410 -13.94 -18.07 7.43
CA MET A 410 -15.30 -18.58 7.41
C MET A 410 -15.39 -20.00 6.81
N PHE A 411 -14.52 -20.32 5.87
CA PHE A 411 -14.41 -21.67 5.33
C PHE A 411 -13.92 -22.65 6.41
N LEU A 412 -12.82 -22.31 7.10
CA LEU A 412 -12.27 -23.16 8.17
C LEU A 412 -13.28 -23.37 9.29
N VAL A 413 -13.92 -22.30 9.75
CA VAL A 413 -14.94 -22.36 10.81
C VAL A 413 -16.15 -23.18 10.37
N GLY A 414 -16.65 -22.95 9.14
CA GLY A 414 -17.76 -23.70 8.59
C GLY A 414 -17.51 -25.21 8.60
N LEU A 415 -16.30 -25.63 8.16
CA LEU A 415 -15.89 -27.03 8.18
C LEU A 415 -15.81 -27.60 9.61
N MET A 416 -15.25 -26.83 10.55
CA MET A 416 -15.10 -27.29 11.95
C MET A 416 -16.43 -27.49 12.66
N ILE A 417 -17.43 -26.67 12.40
CA ILE A 417 -18.76 -26.76 13.04
C ILE A 417 -19.78 -27.54 12.21
N GLY A 418 -19.38 -28.11 11.06
CA GLY A 418 -20.26 -28.89 10.19
C GLY A 418 -21.37 -28.09 9.50
N ARG A 419 -21.15 -26.77 9.26
CA ARG A 419 -22.09 -25.91 8.53
C ARG A 419 -21.54 -25.57 7.14
N THR A 420 -22.44 -25.32 6.20
CA THR A 420 -22.07 -24.81 4.88
C THR A 420 -21.33 -23.46 5.04
N PRO A 421 -20.09 -23.32 4.54
CA PRO A 421 -19.36 -22.06 4.63
C PRO A 421 -20.09 -20.92 3.90
N GLU A 422 -20.19 -19.77 4.57
CA GLU A 422 -20.77 -18.56 4.00
C GLU A 422 -20.03 -17.33 4.52
N ILE A 423 -20.07 -16.24 3.77
CA ILE A 423 -19.52 -14.96 4.20
C ILE A 423 -20.46 -13.80 3.82
N PHE A 424 -20.76 -12.94 4.77
CA PHE A 424 -21.66 -11.78 4.60
C PHE A 424 -22.98 -12.14 3.92
N GLY A 425 -23.49 -13.36 4.18
CA GLY A 425 -24.72 -13.88 3.60
C GLY A 425 -24.58 -14.50 2.21
N LYS A 426 -23.38 -14.69 1.68
CA LYS A 426 -23.13 -15.38 0.42
C LYS A 426 -22.48 -16.73 0.66
N LYS A 427 -23.01 -17.80 0.05
CA LYS A 427 -22.46 -19.16 0.14
C LYS A 427 -21.10 -19.24 -0.54
N LEU A 428 -20.12 -19.85 0.14
CA LEU A 428 -18.80 -20.15 -0.40
C LEU A 428 -18.79 -21.56 -1.01
N GLU A 429 -18.29 -21.65 -2.21
CA GLU A 429 -18.14 -22.90 -2.98
C GLU A 429 -16.66 -23.11 -3.35
N PRO A 430 -16.27 -24.28 -3.88
CA PRO A 430 -14.87 -24.58 -4.19
C PRO A 430 -14.19 -23.53 -5.08
N TYR A 431 -14.93 -22.91 -6.01
CA TYR A 431 -14.37 -21.90 -6.91
C TYR A 431 -13.83 -20.66 -6.17
N GLU A 432 -14.62 -20.07 -5.26
CA GLU A 432 -14.20 -18.93 -4.47
C GLU A 432 -13.02 -19.28 -3.57
N MET A 433 -13.00 -20.49 -3.03
CA MET A 433 -11.90 -20.95 -2.19
C MET A 433 -10.60 -21.13 -2.97
N ILE A 434 -10.66 -21.74 -4.16
CA ILE A 434 -9.48 -21.89 -5.03
C ILE A 434 -8.93 -20.51 -5.39
N MET A 435 -9.78 -19.57 -5.78
CA MET A 435 -9.36 -18.22 -6.13
C MET A 435 -8.77 -17.47 -4.91
N ALA A 436 -9.36 -17.60 -3.74
CA ALA A 436 -8.83 -16.99 -2.52
C ALA A 436 -7.46 -17.57 -2.13
N VAL A 437 -7.29 -18.89 -2.24
CA VAL A 437 -6.01 -19.56 -1.99
C VAL A 437 -4.94 -19.11 -2.99
N ILE A 438 -5.26 -19.03 -4.27
CA ILE A 438 -4.33 -18.50 -5.30
C ILE A 438 -3.90 -17.08 -4.95
N ALA A 439 -4.85 -16.20 -4.61
CA ALA A 439 -4.55 -14.81 -4.28
C ALA A 439 -3.62 -14.66 -3.06
N LEU A 440 -3.75 -15.52 -2.05
CA LEU A 440 -2.94 -15.46 -0.83
C LEU A 440 -1.59 -16.16 -0.96
N ILE A 441 -1.50 -17.27 -1.73
CA ILE A 441 -0.29 -18.10 -1.78
C ILE A 441 0.68 -17.64 -2.88
N LEU A 442 0.20 -17.19 -4.03
CA LEU A 442 1.07 -16.89 -5.18
C LEU A 442 2.11 -15.79 -4.89
N PRO A 443 1.76 -14.67 -4.21
CA PRO A 443 2.76 -13.70 -3.77
C PRO A 443 3.82 -14.32 -2.85
N SER A 444 3.41 -15.19 -1.92
CA SER A 444 4.32 -15.87 -0.99
C SER A 444 5.30 -16.80 -1.70
N ILE A 445 4.84 -17.53 -2.72
CA ILE A 445 5.70 -18.40 -3.55
C ILE A 445 6.80 -17.58 -4.21
N ILE A 446 6.46 -16.43 -4.80
CA ILE A 446 7.43 -15.56 -5.47
C ILE A 446 8.45 -14.98 -4.48
N GLN A 447 7.99 -14.52 -3.31
CA GLN A 447 8.88 -14.01 -2.25
C GLN A 447 9.93 -15.06 -1.85
N LEU A 448 9.47 -16.26 -1.52
CA LEU A 448 10.34 -17.33 -1.03
C LEU A 448 11.25 -17.88 -2.15
N THR A 449 10.75 -18.00 -3.38
CA THR A 449 11.54 -18.52 -4.52
C THR A 449 12.68 -17.57 -4.88
N PHE A 450 12.38 -16.29 -5.10
CA PHE A 450 13.44 -15.33 -5.43
C PHE A 450 14.34 -15.02 -4.24
N GLY A 451 13.80 -15.02 -3.02
CA GLY A 451 14.60 -14.94 -1.81
C GLY A 451 15.60 -16.09 -1.69
N ALA A 452 15.17 -17.32 -1.94
CA ALA A 452 16.05 -18.49 -1.94
C ALA A 452 17.13 -18.41 -3.04
N ILE A 453 16.76 -18.02 -4.27
CA ILE A 453 17.72 -17.85 -5.38
C ILE A 453 18.77 -16.79 -5.02
N ALA A 454 18.33 -15.62 -4.52
CA ALA A 454 19.23 -14.53 -4.19
C ALA A 454 20.16 -14.84 -3.01
N SER A 455 19.68 -15.60 -2.01
CA SER A 455 20.49 -15.97 -0.83
C SER A 455 21.45 -17.14 -1.04
N THR A 456 21.34 -17.87 -2.17
CA THR A 456 22.17 -19.04 -2.46
C THR A 456 23.14 -18.84 -3.62
N HIS A 457 22.98 -17.76 -4.41
CA HIS A 457 23.84 -17.50 -5.57
C HIS A 457 24.62 -16.19 -5.40
N GLN A 458 25.88 -16.21 -5.86
CA GLN A 458 26.77 -15.05 -5.77
C GLN A 458 26.20 -13.77 -6.40
N ILE A 459 25.37 -13.90 -7.44
CA ILE A 459 24.73 -12.76 -8.10
C ILE A 459 23.79 -11.98 -7.16
N GLY A 460 23.15 -12.65 -6.21
CA GLY A 460 22.34 -12.00 -5.18
C GLY A 460 23.18 -11.53 -3.99
N LEU A 461 24.11 -12.39 -3.52
CA LEU A 461 24.94 -12.13 -2.35
C LEU A 461 25.90 -10.95 -2.55
N SER A 462 26.38 -10.69 -3.77
CA SER A 462 27.30 -9.58 -4.08
C SER A 462 26.69 -8.18 -3.87
N SER A 463 25.39 -8.09 -3.67
CA SER A 463 24.68 -6.84 -3.43
C SER A 463 24.45 -6.52 -1.95
N LEU A 464 24.78 -7.45 -1.05
CA LEU A 464 24.59 -7.28 0.39
C LEU A 464 25.60 -6.30 0.99
N ASN A 465 25.13 -5.49 1.92
CA ASN A 465 25.99 -4.64 2.75
C ASN A 465 26.38 -5.37 4.06
N ASN A 466 25.50 -6.24 4.56
CA ASN A 466 25.70 -6.98 5.78
C ASN A 466 25.76 -8.49 5.52
N ALA A 467 26.50 -9.22 6.38
CA ALA A 467 26.61 -10.67 6.31
C ALA A 467 25.63 -11.36 7.29
N GLY A 468 25.53 -12.69 7.17
CA GLY A 468 24.80 -13.52 8.14
C GLY A 468 23.29 -13.31 8.15
N PRO A 469 22.64 -13.42 9.33
CA PRO A 469 21.19 -13.32 9.44
C PRO A 469 20.60 -11.96 9.01
N HIS A 470 21.36 -10.87 9.22
CA HIS A 470 20.95 -9.53 8.79
C HIS A 470 20.92 -9.42 7.26
N GLY A 471 21.98 -9.90 6.56
CA GLY A 471 22.01 -9.93 5.10
C GLY A 471 20.89 -10.80 4.50
N LEU A 472 20.51 -11.91 5.15
CA LEU A 472 19.32 -12.65 4.75
C LEU A 472 18.06 -11.80 4.87
N SER A 473 17.95 -11.02 5.94
CA SER A 473 16.82 -10.10 6.15
C SER A 473 16.76 -9.01 5.07
N GLU A 474 17.90 -8.45 4.61
CA GLU A 474 17.98 -7.50 3.49
C GLU A 474 17.37 -8.08 2.20
N ILE A 475 17.74 -9.31 1.84
CA ILE A 475 17.22 -10.01 0.64
C ILE A 475 15.73 -10.27 0.78
N ILE A 476 15.32 -10.87 1.89
CA ILE A 476 13.92 -11.27 2.10
C ILE A 476 13.01 -10.06 2.17
N TYR A 477 13.46 -8.98 2.81
CA TYR A 477 12.73 -7.71 2.86
C TYR A 477 12.47 -7.16 1.45
N ALA A 478 13.48 -7.18 0.56
CA ALA A 478 13.32 -6.68 -0.79
C ALA A 478 12.24 -7.44 -1.58
N PHE A 479 12.23 -8.77 -1.49
CA PHE A 479 11.21 -9.58 -2.18
C PHE A 479 9.85 -9.55 -1.48
N ALA A 480 9.79 -9.41 -0.16
CA ALA A 480 8.55 -9.17 0.57
C ALA A 480 7.92 -7.82 0.16
N SER A 481 8.74 -6.77 0.11
CA SER A 481 8.33 -5.45 -0.35
C SER A 481 7.88 -5.45 -1.82
N GLY A 482 8.64 -6.11 -2.70
CA GLY A 482 8.28 -6.22 -4.12
C GLY A 482 6.96 -6.96 -4.34
N ALA A 483 6.83 -8.17 -3.80
CA ALA A 483 5.62 -8.99 -3.98
C ALA A 483 4.41 -8.49 -3.16
N GLY A 484 4.65 -7.79 -2.04
CA GLY A 484 3.60 -7.07 -1.30
C GLY A 484 3.15 -5.78 -1.99
N ASN A 485 3.88 -5.30 -3.00
CA ASN A 485 3.71 -4.00 -3.63
C ASN A 485 3.89 -2.82 -2.64
N ASN A 486 4.83 -2.95 -1.70
CA ASN A 486 5.13 -1.94 -0.70
C ASN A 486 6.06 -0.84 -1.22
N GLY A 487 7.27 -1.21 -1.63
CA GLY A 487 8.29 -0.30 -2.15
C GLY A 487 9.36 0.13 -1.15
N SER A 488 9.17 -0.05 0.17
CA SER A 488 10.23 0.24 1.14
C SER A 488 11.39 -0.75 1.00
N ALA A 489 12.61 -0.27 1.22
CA ALA A 489 13.82 -1.08 1.28
C ALA A 489 14.34 -1.15 2.71
N PHE A 490 15.07 -2.22 3.03
CA PHE A 490 15.89 -2.24 4.24
C PHE A 490 17.03 -1.23 4.13
N ALA A 491 17.48 -0.94 2.90
CA ALA A 491 18.52 -0.01 2.53
C ALA A 491 19.97 -0.52 2.69
N GLY A 492 20.19 -1.75 3.17
CA GLY A 492 21.48 -2.44 3.14
C GLY A 492 21.77 -3.11 1.79
N LEU A 493 20.75 -3.42 1.01
CA LEU A 493 20.87 -4.10 -0.28
C LEU A 493 21.08 -3.12 -1.44
N ASN A 494 22.15 -3.31 -2.22
CA ASN A 494 22.31 -2.63 -3.51
C ASN A 494 21.45 -3.32 -4.59
N ALA A 495 20.21 -2.89 -4.72
CA ALA A 495 19.24 -3.46 -5.64
C ALA A 495 19.37 -2.97 -7.10
N ASN A 496 20.26 -1.99 -7.41
CA ASN A 496 20.40 -1.47 -8.76
C ASN A 496 21.30 -2.36 -9.64
N THR A 497 20.99 -3.64 -9.70
CA THR A 497 21.62 -4.63 -10.57
C THR A 497 20.60 -5.22 -11.53
N VAL A 498 21.04 -5.74 -12.68
CA VAL A 498 20.13 -6.37 -13.65
C VAL A 498 19.33 -7.51 -13.00
N PHE A 499 19.97 -8.30 -12.12
CA PHE A 499 19.31 -9.40 -11.41
C PHE A 499 18.14 -8.90 -10.56
N TYR A 500 18.40 -7.95 -9.63
CA TYR A 500 17.35 -7.45 -8.74
C TYR A 500 16.30 -6.62 -9.49
N ASN A 501 16.70 -5.81 -10.46
CA ASN A 501 15.74 -5.02 -11.27
C ASN A 501 14.75 -5.93 -12.01
N LEU A 502 15.18 -7.05 -12.58
CA LEU A 502 14.28 -7.97 -13.29
C LEU A 502 13.46 -8.86 -12.33
N THR A 503 14.08 -9.46 -11.32
CA THR A 503 13.39 -10.36 -10.39
C THR A 503 12.37 -9.62 -9.53
N LEU A 504 12.68 -8.40 -9.06
CA LEU A 504 11.72 -7.54 -8.37
C LEU A 504 10.60 -7.08 -9.29
N SER A 505 10.87 -6.78 -10.58
CA SER A 505 9.80 -6.46 -11.54
C SER A 505 8.79 -7.61 -11.68
N ILE A 506 9.27 -8.84 -11.78
CA ILE A 506 8.40 -10.04 -11.82
C ILE A 506 7.62 -10.17 -10.50
N ALA A 507 8.30 -10.00 -9.35
CA ALA A 507 7.66 -10.08 -8.04
C ALA A 507 6.53 -9.04 -7.88
N MET A 508 6.76 -7.80 -8.32
CA MET A 508 5.78 -6.71 -8.28
C MET A 508 4.56 -6.98 -9.18
N ILE A 509 4.77 -7.48 -10.40
CA ILE A 509 3.68 -7.85 -11.32
C ILE A 509 2.84 -8.97 -10.73
N VAL A 510 3.49 -10.05 -10.28
CA VAL A 510 2.79 -11.19 -9.70
C VAL A 510 2.04 -10.77 -8.44
N GLY A 511 2.68 -10.05 -7.53
CA GLY A 511 2.04 -9.56 -6.30
C GLY A 511 0.77 -8.78 -6.58
N ARG A 512 0.82 -7.84 -7.53
CA ARG A 512 -0.35 -7.00 -7.89
C ARG A 512 -1.49 -7.80 -8.51
N PHE A 513 -1.20 -8.53 -9.58
CA PHE A 513 -2.24 -9.17 -10.38
C PHE A 513 -2.71 -10.50 -9.80
N ALA A 514 -1.88 -11.22 -9.04
CA ALA A 514 -2.29 -12.42 -8.32
C ALA A 514 -3.35 -12.15 -7.23
N THR A 515 -3.39 -10.95 -6.68
CA THR A 515 -4.42 -10.55 -5.72
C THR A 515 -5.65 -9.99 -6.43
N ILE A 516 -5.49 -9.13 -7.43
CA ILE A 516 -6.58 -8.41 -8.10
C ILE A 516 -7.45 -9.34 -8.94
N ILE A 517 -6.85 -10.15 -9.84
CA ILE A 517 -7.61 -10.95 -10.80
C ILE A 517 -8.47 -12.02 -10.12
N PRO A 518 -7.94 -12.84 -9.19
CA PRO A 518 -8.77 -13.79 -8.47
C PRO A 518 -9.85 -13.12 -7.62
N SER A 519 -9.58 -11.95 -7.04
CA SER A 519 -10.59 -11.21 -6.27
C SER A 519 -11.76 -10.76 -7.14
N LEU A 520 -11.49 -10.23 -8.34
CA LEU A 520 -12.54 -9.88 -9.30
C LEU A 520 -13.31 -11.13 -9.78
N ALA A 521 -12.62 -12.27 -9.95
CA ALA A 521 -13.26 -13.54 -10.29
C ALA A 521 -14.19 -14.03 -9.17
N ILE A 522 -13.77 -13.93 -7.89
CA ILE A 522 -14.62 -14.19 -6.72
C ILE A 522 -15.84 -13.26 -6.73
N ALA A 523 -15.62 -11.97 -6.93
CA ALA A 523 -16.72 -11.00 -7.00
C ALA A 523 -17.72 -11.34 -8.11
N GLY A 524 -17.23 -11.68 -9.31
CA GLY A 524 -18.05 -12.11 -10.44
C GLY A 524 -18.85 -13.40 -10.22
N SER A 525 -18.35 -14.29 -9.34
CA SER A 525 -19.09 -15.48 -8.92
C SER A 525 -20.12 -15.13 -7.84
N LEU A 526 -19.72 -14.42 -6.79
CA LEU A 526 -20.57 -14.11 -5.63
C LEU A 526 -21.76 -13.21 -5.99
N ILE A 527 -21.60 -12.30 -6.96
CA ILE A 527 -22.70 -11.40 -7.36
C ILE A 527 -23.89 -12.16 -7.94
N LYS A 528 -23.66 -13.32 -8.56
CA LYS A 528 -24.70 -14.20 -9.14
C LYS A 528 -25.42 -15.01 -8.08
N LYS A 529 -24.85 -15.16 -6.88
CA LYS A 529 -25.41 -16.00 -5.81
C LYS A 529 -26.49 -15.26 -5.02
N ARG A 530 -27.53 -16.00 -4.63
CA ARG A 530 -28.55 -15.49 -3.71
C ARG A 530 -28.00 -15.39 -2.28
N PHE A 531 -28.59 -14.49 -1.50
CA PHE A 531 -28.29 -14.43 -0.07
C PHE A 531 -28.90 -15.65 0.65
N VAL A 532 -28.15 -16.17 1.62
CA VAL A 532 -28.66 -17.21 2.52
C VAL A 532 -29.66 -16.59 3.51
N PRO A 533 -30.65 -17.37 4.02
CA PRO A 533 -31.57 -16.92 5.05
C PRO A 533 -30.84 -16.42 6.31
N ASP A 534 -31.40 -15.46 7.01
CA ASP A 534 -30.75 -14.83 8.18
C ASP A 534 -30.43 -15.82 9.30
N GLU A 535 -31.25 -16.84 9.48
CA GLU A 535 -31.05 -17.91 10.46
C GLU A 535 -29.82 -18.78 10.17
N ALA A 536 -29.39 -18.85 8.92
CA ALA A 536 -28.22 -19.61 8.49
C ALA A 536 -26.92 -18.79 8.49
N LYS A 537 -27.01 -17.47 8.70
CA LYS A 537 -25.84 -16.58 8.70
C LYS A 537 -24.98 -16.76 9.94
N PHE A 538 -23.66 -16.74 9.75
CA PHE A 538 -22.73 -16.65 10.85
C PHE A 538 -22.58 -15.18 11.31
N PRO A 539 -22.43 -14.92 12.64
CA PRO A 539 -22.34 -13.55 13.16
C PRO A 539 -20.95 -12.91 12.90
N THR A 540 -20.67 -12.58 11.65
CA THR A 540 -19.40 -11.98 11.19
C THR A 540 -19.17 -10.54 11.70
N ALA A 541 -20.12 -9.95 12.41
CA ALA A 541 -19.97 -8.66 13.11
C ALA A 541 -19.71 -8.82 14.62
N SER A 542 -19.34 -10.02 15.09
CA SER A 542 -19.10 -10.33 16.51
C SER A 542 -17.64 -10.17 16.90
N PRO A 543 -17.32 -9.91 18.19
CA PRO A 543 -15.94 -9.93 18.69
C PRO A 543 -15.24 -11.28 18.46
N LEU A 544 -15.96 -12.38 18.54
CA LEU A 544 -15.42 -13.71 18.26
C LEU A 544 -14.88 -13.81 16.84
N PHE A 545 -15.64 -13.31 15.86
CA PHE A 545 -15.17 -13.27 14.47
C PHE A 545 -13.90 -12.45 14.31
N VAL A 546 -13.82 -11.29 14.97
CA VAL A 546 -12.61 -10.44 14.96
C VAL A 546 -11.39 -11.21 15.46
N VAL A 547 -11.50 -11.87 16.62
CA VAL A 547 -10.40 -12.66 17.20
C VAL A 547 -10.01 -13.83 16.28
N MET A 548 -10.98 -14.52 15.70
CA MET A 548 -10.72 -15.62 14.78
C MET A 548 -10.02 -15.15 13.50
N LEU A 549 -10.46 -14.03 12.92
CA LEU A 549 -9.84 -13.43 11.73
C LEU A 549 -8.39 -13.05 12.02
N VAL A 550 -8.14 -12.36 13.12
CA VAL A 550 -6.78 -11.99 13.57
C VAL A 550 -5.91 -13.24 13.75
N SER A 551 -6.46 -14.28 14.41
CA SER A 551 -5.73 -15.53 14.62
C SER A 551 -5.38 -16.24 13.31
N VAL A 552 -6.30 -16.29 12.35
CA VAL A 552 -6.05 -16.91 11.03
C VAL A 552 -4.96 -16.14 10.27
N VAL A 553 -4.98 -14.80 10.26
CA VAL A 553 -3.92 -14.00 9.63
C VAL A 553 -2.55 -14.32 10.25
N ILE A 554 -2.45 -14.33 11.57
CA ILE A 554 -1.18 -14.60 12.27
C ILE A 554 -0.72 -16.04 12.01
N ILE A 555 -1.61 -17.04 12.10
CA ILE A 555 -1.26 -18.46 11.92
C ILE A 555 -0.81 -18.72 10.48
N VAL A 556 -1.54 -18.24 9.48
CA VAL A 556 -1.18 -18.43 8.07
C VAL A 556 0.15 -17.74 7.77
N GLY A 557 0.34 -16.50 8.22
CA GLY A 557 1.60 -15.78 8.06
C GLY A 557 2.78 -16.49 8.74
N ALA A 558 2.59 -16.90 9.98
CA ALA A 558 3.61 -17.63 10.72
C ALA A 558 3.97 -18.97 10.04
N LEU A 559 2.98 -19.78 9.67
CA LEU A 559 3.24 -21.07 9.02
C LEU A 559 3.94 -20.93 7.67
N THR A 560 3.61 -19.89 6.90
CA THR A 560 4.18 -19.66 5.58
C THR A 560 5.63 -19.18 5.65
N PHE A 561 5.93 -18.27 6.58
CA PHE A 561 7.21 -17.53 6.61
C PHE A 561 8.10 -17.86 7.81
N PHE A 562 7.69 -18.77 8.70
CA PHE A 562 8.44 -19.13 9.90
C PHE A 562 9.93 -19.41 9.65
N PRO A 563 10.33 -20.21 8.64
CA PRO A 563 11.75 -20.51 8.44
C PRO A 563 12.60 -19.27 8.18
N VAL A 564 12.15 -18.36 7.31
CA VAL A 564 12.92 -17.14 6.98
C VAL A 564 12.91 -16.13 8.11
N MET A 565 11.83 -16.03 8.89
CA MET A 565 11.77 -15.18 10.08
C MET A 565 12.69 -15.67 11.19
N VAL A 566 12.84 -16.99 11.34
CA VAL A 566 13.74 -17.58 12.33
C VAL A 566 15.21 -17.42 11.91
N LEU A 567 15.55 -17.68 10.66
CA LEU A 567 16.92 -17.61 10.14
C LEU A 567 17.43 -16.17 9.98
N GLY A 568 16.55 -15.21 9.76
CA GLY A 568 16.86 -13.78 9.71
C GLY A 568 16.73 -13.12 11.09
N PRO A 569 15.69 -12.31 11.31
CA PRO A 569 15.61 -11.39 12.44
C PRO A 569 15.55 -12.07 13.83
N ILE A 570 14.99 -13.27 13.95
CA ILE A 570 14.95 -13.97 15.25
C ILE A 570 16.35 -14.46 15.61
N LEU A 571 17.07 -15.10 14.69
CA LEU A 571 18.45 -15.54 14.92
C LEU A 571 19.36 -14.35 15.22
N GLU A 572 19.23 -13.27 14.47
CA GLU A 572 19.94 -12.02 14.69
C GLU A 572 19.72 -11.50 16.13
N LYS A 573 18.46 -11.46 16.59
CA LYS A 573 18.13 -11.07 17.96
C LYS A 573 18.78 -11.97 19.02
N LEU A 574 18.79 -13.28 18.78
CA LEU A 574 19.38 -14.25 19.70
C LEU A 574 20.90 -14.09 19.76
N LEU A 575 21.57 -13.97 18.63
CA LEU A 575 23.02 -13.75 18.55
C LEU A 575 23.43 -12.44 19.20
N MET A 576 22.70 -11.35 18.93
CA MET A 576 22.90 -10.06 19.60
C MET A 576 22.77 -10.18 21.11
N SER A 577 21.78 -10.91 21.61
CA SER A 577 21.57 -11.12 23.06
C SER A 577 22.68 -11.97 23.67
N ALA A 578 23.25 -12.95 22.94
CA ALA A 578 24.37 -13.77 23.34
C ALA A 578 25.73 -13.03 23.30
N GLY A 579 25.77 -11.86 22.68
CA GLY A 579 27.00 -11.08 22.56
C GLY A 579 27.82 -11.38 21.31
N GLY A 580 27.23 -12.02 20.30
CA GLY A 580 27.83 -12.22 18.99
C GLY A 580 27.73 -10.96 18.13
N LEU A 581 28.82 -10.64 17.39
CA LEU A 581 28.82 -9.69 16.27
C LEU A 581 28.73 -10.48 14.97
N PHE A 582 28.12 -9.91 13.93
CA PHE A 582 27.96 -10.55 12.62
C PHE A 582 29.02 -10.06 11.65
#